data_c44b0ba823c482c76e09c4d1a6ec513b
#
_entry.id   c44b0ba823c482c76e09c4d1a6ec513b
#
_cell.length_a   1.000
_cell.length_b   1.000
_cell.length_c   1.000
_cell.angle_alpha   90.00
_cell.angle_beta   90.00
_cell.angle_gamma   90.00
#
_symmetry.space_group_name_H-M   'P 1'
#
loop_
_entity.id
_entity.type
_entity.pdbx_description
1 polymer ?
#
loop_
_entity_poly.entity_id
_entity_poly.type
_entity_poly.pdbx_seq_one_letter_code
_entity_poly.pdbx_strand_id
1 'polypeptide(L)'
;DVERSRGLGDVYKRQPFVLFAGMNVLESRDLAMQVAEHHVTVTQKLGIPYVFKASFDKANRSSVHSYRGPGMDEGLKIFAEIKQTFGVPVITDVHEIYQCEPVAKVCDVIQLPAFLARQTDLVEAMANTGAVVNIKKPQFLSAGQMGNIVEKFSECGNDKVMLCERGSSCLLYTSDAADEEDS
;
A
#
# COMPACT_ATOMS: atom_id res chain seq x y z
N ASP A 1 -9.12 -3.54 -34.02
CA ASP A 1 -8.59 -4.26 -32.84
C ASP A 1 -7.12 -4.01 -32.58
N VAL A 2 -6.33 -3.67 -33.59
CA VAL A 2 -4.89 -3.37 -33.45
C VAL A 2 -4.64 -1.98 -32.86
N GLU A 3 -5.54 -1.03 -33.01
CA GLU A 3 -5.40 0.34 -32.47
C GLU A 3 -5.63 0.42 -30.96
N ARG A 4 -6.46 -0.45 -30.37
CA ARG A 4 -6.68 -0.48 -28.91
C ARG A 4 -5.47 -0.96 -28.11
N SER A 5 -4.65 -1.84 -28.67
CA SER A 5 -3.45 -2.34 -28.03
C SER A 5 -2.28 -1.35 -28.05
N ARG A 6 -2.25 -0.42 -29.02
CA ARG A 6 -1.22 0.61 -29.13
C ARG A 6 -1.34 1.69 -28.05
N GLY A 7 -2.56 2.04 -27.65
CA GLY A 7 -2.78 3.10 -26.65
C GLY A 7 -2.26 2.77 -25.26
N LEU A 8 -2.51 1.57 -24.76
CA LEU A 8 -2.05 1.14 -23.43
C LEU A 8 -0.53 0.91 -23.37
N GLY A 9 0.05 0.30 -24.42
CA GLY A 9 1.49 0.06 -24.46
C GLY A 9 2.33 1.36 -24.50
N ASP A 10 1.84 2.41 -25.13
CA ASP A 10 2.52 3.71 -25.17
C ASP A 10 2.41 4.49 -23.86
N VAL A 11 1.33 4.36 -23.11
CA VAL A 11 1.17 4.97 -21.80
C VAL A 11 2.15 4.37 -20.80
N TYR A 12 2.26 3.03 -20.74
CA TYR A 12 3.20 2.36 -19.85
C TYR A 12 4.67 2.63 -20.19
N LYS A 13 5.01 2.79 -21.44
CA LYS A 13 6.38 3.10 -21.88
C LYS A 13 6.81 4.54 -21.62
N ARG A 14 5.88 5.46 -21.39
CA ARG A 14 6.16 6.90 -21.19
C ARG A 14 6.14 7.32 -19.73
N GLN A 15 5.57 6.49 -18.83
CA GLN A 15 5.57 6.79 -17.41
C GLN A 15 6.89 6.33 -16.78
N PRO A 16 7.53 7.19 -15.97
CA PRO A 16 8.70 6.77 -15.21
C PRO A 16 8.30 5.67 -14.23
N PHE A 17 9.10 4.60 -14.19
CA PHE A 17 8.95 3.55 -13.18
C PHE A 17 9.31 4.13 -11.81
N VAL A 18 8.44 3.92 -10.80
CA VAL A 18 8.68 4.33 -9.40
C VAL A 18 8.79 3.08 -8.56
N LEU A 19 9.85 2.97 -7.77
CA LEU A 19 10.07 1.83 -6.88
C LEU A 19 9.56 2.13 -5.47
N PHE A 20 8.62 1.31 -4.99
CA PHE A 20 8.20 1.24 -3.59
C PHE A 20 8.86 0.03 -2.94
N ALA A 21 9.92 0.24 -2.18
CA ALA A 21 10.69 -0.85 -1.58
C ALA A 21 11.24 -0.47 -0.20
N GLY A 22 11.61 -1.49 0.60
CA GLY A 22 12.15 -1.31 1.93
C GLY A 22 11.97 -2.56 2.77
N MET A 23 11.35 -2.44 3.94
CA MET A 23 11.20 -3.52 4.91
C MET A 23 9.75 -4.01 4.98
N ASN A 24 9.57 -5.30 5.23
CA ASN A 24 8.24 -5.84 5.51
C ASN A 24 7.65 -5.25 6.81
N VAL A 25 8.49 -5.14 7.85
CA VAL A 25 8.17 -4.50 9.14
C VAL A 25 9.42 -3.80 9.64
N LEU A 26 9.27 -2.70 10.36
CA LEU A 26 10.39 -2.06 11.06
C LEU A 26 10.86 -2.97 12.18
N GLU A 27 12.08 -3.48 12.09
CA GLU A 27 12.70 -4.32 13.12
C GLU A 27 13.55 -3.50 14.08
N SER A 28 14.34 -2.59 13.55
CA SER A 28 15.09 -1.60 14.30
C SER A 28 15.31 -0.33 13.48
N ARG A 29 15.56 0.78 14.15
CA ARG A 29 15.95 2.05 13.54
C ARG A 29 17.19 1.89 12.65
N ASP A 30 18.24 1.27 13.19
CA ASP A 30 19.52 1.18 12.49
C ASP A 30 19.42 0.33 11.20
N LEU A 31 18.69 -0.78 11.26
CA LEU A 31 18.42 -1.59 10.08
C LEU A 31 17.58 -0.81 9.05
N ALA A 32 16.59 -0.05 9.49
CA ALA A 32 15.76 0.76 8.59
C ALA A 32 16.61 1.82 7.86
N MET A 33 17.53 2.49 8.57
CA MET A 33 18.45 3.47 7.97
C MET A 33 19.40 2.82 6.97
N GLN A 34 19.98 1.66 7.28
CA GLN A 34 20.85 0.91 6.35
C GLN A 34 20.11 0.48 5.09
N VAL A 35 18.88 -0.04 5.24
CA VAL A 35 18.04 -0.46 4.10
C VAL A 35 17.67 0.74 3.24
N ALA A 36 17.30 1.87 3.84
CA ALA A 36 16.98 3.10 3.11
C ALA A 36 18.20 3.61 2.32
N GLU A 37 19.36 3.70 2.96
CA GLU A 37 20.62 4.13 2.33
C GLU A 37 20.98 3.27 1.13
N HIS A 38 20.89 1.94 1.30
CA HIS A 38 21.18 1.00 0.21
C HIS A 38 20.25 1.22 -0.99
N HIS A 39 18.93 1.31 -0.76
CA HIS A 39 17.97 1.53 -1.83
C HIS A 39 18.16 2.89 -2.51
N VAL A 40 18.38 3.95 -1.74
CA VAL A 40 18.67 5.29 -2.27
C VAL A 40 19.91 5.25 -3.18
N THR A 41 20.99 4.63 -2.71
CA THR A 41 22.23 4.52 -3.49
C THR A 41 22.03 3.80 -4.82
N VAL A 42 21.29 2.68 -4.80
CA VAL A 42 21.05 1.88 -6.02
C VAL A 42 20.10 2.61 -6.97
N THR A 43 19.00 3.16 -6.46
CA THR A 43 17.98 3.82 -7.29
C THR A 43 18.50 5.11 -7.91
N GLN A 44 19.34 5.87 -7.20
CA GLN A 44 20.00 7.05 -7.76
C GLN A 44 20.93 6.68 -8.93
N LYS A 45 21.72 5.61 -8.80
CA LYS A 45 22.58 5.12 -9.90
C LYS A 45 21.80 4.70 -11.13
N LEU A 46 20.57 4.18 -10.93
CA LEU A 46 19.70 3.71 -12.00
C LEU A 46 18.74 4.79 -12.54
N GLY A 47 18.71 5.97 -11.91
CA GLY A 47 17.77 7.03 -12.27
C GLY A 47 16.30 6.66 -12.00
N ILE A 48 16.04 5.80 -11.00
CA ILE A 48 14.70 5.32 -10.64
C ILE A 48 14.19 6.13 -9.45
N PRO A 49 13.03 6.81 -9.56
CA PRO A 49 12.35 7.41 -8.41
C PRO A 49 12.02 6.35 -7.35
N TYR A 50 12.24 6.70 -6.09
CA TYR A 50 12.15 5.75 -4.97
C TYR A 50 11.28 6.28 -3.84
N VAL A 51 10.48 5.39 -3.26
CA VAL A 51 9.68 5.61 -2.05
C VAL A 51 10.04 4.53 -1.04
N PHE A 52 10.51 4.91 0.15
CA PHE A 52 10.79 3.95 1.21
C PHE A 52 9.51 3.38 1.79
N LYS A 53 9.40 2.06 1.85
CA LYS A 53 8.23 1.36 2.35
C LYS A 53 8.56 0.46 3.53
N ALA A 54 7.84 0.62 4.63
CA ALA A 54 7.84 -0.32 5.75
C ALA A 54 6.49 -0.28 6.47
N SER A 55 6.24 -1.26 7.34
CA SER A 55 5.11 -1.22 8.27
C SER A 55 5.61 -1.00 9.70
N PHE A 56 4.97 -0.15 10.44
CA PHE A 56 5.23 0.02 11.89
C PHE A 56 4.53 -1.03 12.74
N ASP A 57 3.49 -1.67 12.17
CA ASP A 57 2.76 -2.78 12.77
C ASP A 57 2.30 -3.77 11.70
N LYS A 58 2.47 -5.05 11.96
CA LYS A 58 1.90 -6.15 11.17
C LYS A 58 0.66 -6.71 11.88
N ALA A 59 -0.45 -6.00 11.78
CA ALA A 59 -1.70 -6.31 12.47
C ALA A 59 -2.32 -7.67 12.07
N ASN A 60 -1.94 -8.23 10.91
CA ASN A 60 -2.51 -9.46 10.34
C ASN A 60 -1.60 -10.70 10.44
N ARG A 61 -0.71 -10.76 11.46
CA ARG A 61 0.12 -11.95 11.69
C ARG A 61 -0.73 -13.18 11.99
N SER A 62 -0.28 -14.35 11.49
CA SER A 62 -0.95 -15.63 11.74
C SER A 62 -0.84 -16.09 13.19
N SER A 63 0.24 -15.74 13.89
CA SER A 63 0.43 -16.06 15.31
C SER A 63 0.42 -14.79 16.16
N VAL A 64 -0.29 -14.83 17.27
CA VAL A 64 -0.33 -13.74 18.28
C VAL A 64 1.05 -13.47 18.90
N HIS A 65 1.96 -14.45 18.86
CA HIS A 65 3.33 -14.32 19.38
C HIS A 65 4.33 -13.78 18.37
N SER A 66 3.93 -13.58 17.09
CA SER A 66 4.82 -13.04 16.07
C SER A 66 5.17 -11.58 16.34
N TYR A 67 6.41 -11.21 16.03
CA TYR A 67 6.83 -9.81 16.09
C TYR A 67 5.98 -8.97 15.12
N ARG A 68 5.39 -7.90 15.65
CA ARG A 68 4.48 -7.04 14.89
C ARG A 68 5.12 -5.73 14.43
N GLY A 69 6.16 -5.28 15.08
CA GLY A 69 6.81 -3.99 14.82
C GLY A 69 6.96 -3.16 16.09
N PRO A 70 7.55 -1.95 15.98
CA PRO A 70 7.79 -1.06 17.12
C PRO A 70 6.52 -0.30 17.58
N GLY A 71 5.44 -0.39 16.82
CA GLY A 71 4.26 0.44 17.02
C GLY A 71 4.32 1.79 16.31
N MET A 72 3.19 2.52 16.32
CA MET A 72 3.03 3.74 15.53
C MET A 72 4.00 4.85 15.95
N ASP A 73 4.08 5.18 17.25
CA ASP A 73 4.85 6.34 17.72
C ASP A 73 6.33 6.23 17.39
N GLU A 74 6.93 5.07 17.62
CA GLU A 74 8.33 4.84 17.28
C GLU A 74 8.54 4.70 15.78
N GLY A 75 7.63 4.03 15.08
CA GLY A 75 7.66 3.91 13.63
C GLY A 75 7.64 5.26 12.92
N LEU A 76 6.79 6.20 13.37
CA LEU A 76 6.71 7.53 12.78
C LEU A 76 7.99 8.36 12.98
N LYS A 77 8.69 8.19 14.11
CA LYS A 77 10.02 8.82 14.32
C LYS A 77 11.04 8.30 13.30
N ILE A 78 11.06 6.98 13.08
CA ILE A 78 11.97 6.35 12.10
C ILE A 78 11.66 6.83 10.70
N PHE A 79 10.39 6.91 10.29
CA PHE A 79 10.00 7.44 8.98
C PHE A 79 10.40 8.91 8.80
N ALA A 80 10.17 9.75 9.82
CA ALA A 80 10.58 11.15 9.79
C ALA A 80 12.10 11.30 9.63
N GLU A 81 12.88 10.48 10.32
CA GLU A 81 14.34 10.48 10.21
C GLU A 81 14.82 10.04 8.81
N ILE A 82 14.22 8.99 8.23
CA ILE A 82 14.53 8.55 6.87
C ILE A 82 14.26 9.67 5.86
N LYS A 83 13.10 10.35 5.96
CA LYS A 83 12.79 11.51 5.12
C LYS A 83 13.82 12.61 5.25
N GLN A 84 14.18 12.96 6.47
CA GLN A 84 15.13 14.03 6.74
C GLN A 84 16.53 13.69 6.23
N THR A 85 16.97 12.45 6.40
CA THR A 85 18.33 12.03 6.07
C THR A 85 18.52 11.81 4.57
N PHE A 86 17.56 11.17 3.91
CA PHE A 86 17.71 10.74 2.52
C PHE A 86 16.89 11.56 1.51
N GLY A 87 15.99 12.41 1.97
CA GLY A 87 15.15 13.23 1.09
C GLY A 87 14.17 12.43 0.24
N VAL A 88 13.80 11.22 0.66
CA VAL A 88 12.88 10.34 -0.09
C VAL A 88 11.49 10.32 0.54
N PRO A 89 10.42 10.19 -0.25
CA PRO A 89 9.08 9.96 0.27
C PRO A 89 9.00 8.63 1.02
N VAL A 90 8.07 8.53 1.97
CA VAL A 90 7.84 7.31 2.74
C VAL A 90 6.38 6.88 2.69
N ILE A 91 6.16 5.56 2.77
CA ILE A 91 4.84 4.93 2.80
C ILE A 91 4.76 3.90 3.92
N THR A 92 3.64 3.88 4.64
CA THR A 92 3.28 2.84 5.60
C THR A 92 1.80 2.50 5.52
N ASP A 93 1.42 1.34 6.03
CA ASP A 93 0.03 0.92 6.14
C ASP A 93 -0.60 1.38 7.46
N VAL A 94 -1.91 1.65 7.44
CA VAL A 94 -2.75 1.95 8.60
C VAL A 94 -3.82 0.87 8.77
N HIS A 95 -4.22 0.59 10.00
CA HIS A 95 -5.15 -0.50 10.31
C HIS A 95 -6.37 -0.01 11.09
N GLU A 96 -6.26 1.14 11.74
CA GLU A 96 -7.27 1.72 12.62
C GLU A 96 -7.49 3.20 12.26
N ILE A 97 -8.72 3.68 12.49
CA ILE A 97 -9.11 5.05 12.16
C ILE A 97 -8.20 6.09 12.82
N TYR A 98 -7.87 5.91 14.11
CA TYR A 98 -7.04 6.85 14.87
C TYR A 98 -5.61 6.98 14.35
N GLN A 99 -5.14 6.04 13.54
CA GLN A 99 -3.80 6.06 12.95
C GLN A 99 -3.73 6.97 11.70
N CYS A 100 -4.84 7.18 11.01
CA CYS A 100 -4.85 7.82 9.69
C CYS A 100 -4.23 9.22 9.74
N GLU A 101 -4.69 10.08 10.62
CA GLU A 101 -4.22 11.46 10.70
C GLU A 101 -2.76 11.59 11.18
N PRO A 102 -2.32 10.94 12.28
CA PRO A 102 -0.91 10.99 12.69
C PRO A 102 0.04 10.46 11.62
N VAL A 103 -0.32 9.35 10.94
CA VAL A 103 0.50 8.76 9.88
C VAL A 103 0.58 9.70 8.68
N ALA A 104 -0.52 10.29 8.24
CA ALA A 104 -0.55 11.20 7.10
C ALA A 104 0.25 12.50 7.33
N LYS A 105 0.49 12.90 8.58
CA LYS A 105 1.36 14.06 8.92
C LYS A 105 2.84 13.77 8.67
N VAL A 106 3.26 12.52 8.70
CA VAL A 106 4.66 12.10 8.54
C VAL A 106 4.90 11.46 7.18
N CYS A 107 4.02 10.52 6.79
CA CYS A 107 4.16 9.75 5.58
C CYS A 107 3.50 10.45 4.38
N ASP A 108 4.15 10.38 3.23
CA ASP A 108 3.67 10.99 1.99
C ASP A 108 2.57 10.16 1.34
N VAL A 109 2.61 8.85 1.57
CA VAL A 109 1.62 7.89 1.10
C VAL A 109 1.16 7.04 2.28
N ILE A 110 -0.15 6.84 2.40
CA ILE A 110 -0.72 5.90 3.37
C ILE A 110 -1.31 4.70 2.61
N GLN A 111 -1.11 3.49 3.14
CA GLN A 111 -1.59 2.29 2.47
C GLN A 111 -2.82 1.72 3.17
N LEU A 112 -3.86 1.47 2.39
CA LEU A 112 -5.03 0.69 2.78
C LEU A 112 -4.75 -0.80 2.57
N PRO A 113 -4.68 -1.62 3.64
CA PRO A 113 -4.47 -3.05 3.54
C PRO A 113 -5.61 -3.75 2.80
N ALA A 114 -5.30 -4.84 2.09
CA ALA A 114 -6.27 -5.57 1.29
C ALA A 114 -7.48 -6.07 2.09
N PHE A 115 -7.26 -6.62 3.27
CA PHE A 115 -8.36 -7.14 4.10
C PHE A 115 -9.28 -6.05 4.65
N LEU A 116 -8.81 -4.80 4.69
CA LEU A 116 -9.56 -3.65 5.20
C LEU A 116 -10.15 -2.77 4.08
N ALA A 117 -9.89 -3.10 2.82
CA ALA A 117 -10.25 -2.25 1.69
C ALA A 117 -11.76 -1.99 1.54
N ARG A 118 -12.62 -2.82 2.17
CA ARG A 118 -14.08 -2.62 2.18
C ARG A 118 -14.61 -1.90 3.42
N GLN A 119 -13.78 -1.60 4.42
CA GLN A 119 -14.18 -0.94 5.67
C GLN A 119 -14.45 0.55 5.40
N THR A 120 -15.71 0.93 5.30
CA THR A 120 -16.12 2.28 4.87
C THR A 120 -15.57 3.36 5.81
N ASP A 121 -15.68 3.18 7.13
CA ASP A 121 -15.20 4.17 8.11
C ASP A 121 -13.70 4.39 8.03
N LEU A 122 -12.91 3.35 7.76
CA LEU A 122 -11.47 3.47 7.57
C LEU A 122 -11.15 4.18 6.24
N VAL A 123 -11.87 3.86 5.16
CA VAL A 123 -11.74 4.52 3.86
C VAL A 123 -12.02 6.02 4.00
N GLU A 124 -13.11 6.40 4.66
CA GLU A 124 -13.47 7.79 4.92
C GLU A 124 -12.40 8.50 5.76
N ALA A 125 -11.95 7.89 6.84
CA ALA A 125 -10.89 8.46 7.67
C ALA A 125 -9.59 8.68 6.89
N MET A 126 -9.19 7.75 6.04
CA MET A 126 -8.02 7.89 5.17
C MET A 126 -8.22 8.99 4.13
N ALA A 127 -9.40 9.05 3.49
CA ALA A 127 -9.71 10.07 2.49
C ALA A 127 -9.62 11.48 3.09
N ASN A 128 -10.18 11.66 4.29
CA ASN A 128 -10.22 12.95 5.00
C ASN A 128 -8.82 13.47 5.39
N THR A 129 -7.77 12.64 5.37
CA THR A 129 -6.40 13.11 5.57
C THR A 129 -5.87 13.93 4.38
N GLY A 130 -6.44 13.77 3.19
CA GLY A 130 -5.96 14.37 1.94
C GLY A 130 -4.61 13.85 1.45
N ALA A 131 -4.03 12.84 2.11
CA ALA A 131 -2.80 12.18 1.68
C ALA A 131 -3.00 11.34 0.41
N VAL A 132 -1.90 10.99 -0.26
CA VAL A 132 -1.95 9.97 -1.33
C VAL A 132 -2.21 8.60 -0.71
N VAL A 133 -3.17 7.86 -1.26
CA VAL A 133 -3.56 6.54 -0.75
C VAL A 133 -3.20 5.44 -1.73
N ASN A 134 -2.46 4.44 -1.26
CA ASN A 134 -2.20 3.21 -1.99
C ASN A 134 -3.16 2.12 -1.53
N ILE A 135 -4.10 1.72 -2.38
CA ILE A 135 -5.13 0.71 -2.07
C ILE A 135 -4.65 -0.65 -2.55
N LYS A 136 -4.40 -1.58 -1.64
CA LYS A 136 -4.13 -2.97 -2.01
C LYS A 136 -5.42 -3.69 -2.38
N LYS A 137 -5.48 -4.22 -3.62
CA LYS A 137 -6.62 -5.00 -4.07
C LYS A 137 -6.76 -6.28 -3.24
N PRO A 138 -7.91 -6.52 -2.58
CA PRO A 138 -8.18 -7.83 -2.00
C PRO A 138 -8.20 -8.92 -3.06
N GLN A 139 -7.74 -10.12 -2.72
CA GLN A 139 -7.75 -11.25 -3.64
C GLN A 139 -9.17 -11.73 -3.98
N PHE A 140 -10.12 -11.48 -3.08
CA PHE A 140 -11.54 -11.82 -3.27
C PHE A 140 -12.34 -10.77 -4.06
N LEU A 141 -11.74 -9.64 -4.46
CA LEU A 141 -12.36 -8.66 -5.34
C LEU A 141 -11.78 -8.75 -6.75
N SER A 142 -12.65 -8.65 -7.74
CA SER A 142 -12.24 -8.45 -9.13
C SER A 142 -11.67 -7.05 -9.35
N ALA A 143 -10.93 -6.86 -10.44
CA ALA A 143 -10.40 -5.55 -10.81
C ALA A 143 -11.52 -4.50 -10.98
N GLY A 144 -12.68 -4.89 -11.56
CA GLY A 144 -13.83 -3.99 -11.73
C GLY A 144 -14.44 -3.55 -10.40
N GLN A 145 -14.49 -4.43 -9.40
CA GLN A 145 -15.03 -4.10 -8.08
C GLN A 145 -14.17 -3.10 -7.29
N MET A 146 -12.90 -2.92 -7.66
CA MET A 146 -12.05 -1.89 -7.07
C MET A 146 -12.57 -0.47 -7.35
N GLY A 147 -13.32 -0.29 -8.45
CA GLY A 147 -13.98 0.98 -8.76
C GLY A 147 -14.84 1.50 -7.62
N ASN A 148 -15.57 0.64 -6.94
CA ASN A 148 -16.43 1.02 -5.81
C ASN A 148 -15.62 1.60 -4.63
N ILE A 149 -14.37 1.15 -4.43
CA ILE A 149 -13.51 1.68 -3.37
C ILE A 149 -12.94 3.03 -3.78
N VAL A 150 -12.52 3.16 -5.04
CA VAL A 150 -12.05 4.44 -5.60
C VAL A 150 -13.17 5.49 -5.53
N GLU A 151 -14.41 5.12 -5.87
CA GLU A 151 -15.57 6.01 -5.78
C GLU A 151 -15.80 6.53 -4.35
N LYS A 152 -15.68 5.67 -3.33
CA LYS A 152 -15.76 6.12 -1.92
C LYS A 152 -14.72 7.19 -1.59
N PHE A 153 -13.47 7.02 -2.05
CA PHE A 153 -12.44 8.03 -1.85
C PHE A 153 -12.79 9.35 -2.56
N SER A 154 -13.28 9.26 -3.80
CA SER A 154 -13.69 10.43 -4.59
C SER A 154 -14.88 11.16 -3.95
N GLU A 155 -15.90 10.43 -3.48
CA GLU A 155 -17.05 10.99 -2.76
C GLU A 155 -16.64 11.71 -1.47
N CYS A 156 -15.57 11.25 -0.81
CA CYS A 156 -14.97 11.93 0.34
C CYS A 156 -13.99 13.05 -0.07
N GLY A 157 -13.88 13.38 -1.36
CA GLY A 157 -13.07 14.50 -1.87
C GLY A 157 -11.58 14.21 -2.02
N ASN A 158 -11.16 12.93 -2.06
CA ASN A 158 -9.77 12.54 -2.25
C ASN A 158 -9.58 11.64 -3.48
N ASP A 159 -9.15 12.24 -4.59
CA ASP A 159 -8.86 11.52 -5.84
C ASP A 159 -7.39 11.06 -5.94
N LYS A 160 -6.57 11.29 -4.91
CA LYS A 160 -5.14 10.91 -4.90
C LYS A 160 -4.97 9.45 -4.53
N VAL A 161 -5.46 8.54 -5.38
CA VAL A 161 -5.44 7.11 -5.12
C VAL A 161 -4.58 6.35 -6.13
N MET A 162 -3.90 5.30 -5.66
CA MET A 162 -3.19 4.31 -6.46
C MET A 162 -3.76 2.93 -6.15
N LEU A 163 -3.87 2.08 -7.16
CA LEU A 163 -4.28 0.69 -6.98
C LEU A 163 -3.08 -0.24 -7.07
N CYS A 164 -2.94 -1.12 -6.08
CA CYS A 164 -1.90 -2.14 -6.05
C CYS A 164 -2.51 -3.51 -6.32
N GLU A 165 -2.20 -4.08 -7.48
CA GLU A 165 -2.58 -5.46 -7.82
C GLU A 165 -1.77 -6.45 -6.99
N ARG A 166 -2.41 -7.53 -6.53
CA ARG A 166 -1.77 -8.61 -5.76
C ARG A 166 -2.40 -9.99 -5.99
N GLY A 167 -2.97 -10.21 -7.16
CA GLY A 167 -3.61 -11.46 -7.54
C GLY A 167 -5.06 -11.57 -7.10
N SER A 168 -5.69 -12.66 -7.51
CA SER A 168 -7.09 -12.97 -7.23
C SER A 168 -7.21 -14.42 -6.74
N SER A 169 -8.18 -14.68 -5.86
CA SER A 169 -8.65 -16.01 -5.52
C SER A 169 -10.12 -16.14 -5.90
N CYS A 170 -10.48 -17.24 -6.53
CA CYS A 170 -11.87 -17.53 -6.88
C CYS A 170 -12.43 -18.54 -5.87
N LEU A 171 -13.46 -18.14 -5.13
CA LEU A 171 -14.14 -19.02 -4.18
C LEU A 171 -14.83 -20.21 -4.88
N LEU A 172 -15.26 -20.02 -6.13
CA LEU A 172 -15.87 -21.09 -6.92
C LEU A 172 -14.93 -22.29 -7.14
N TYR A 173 -13.62 -22.05 -7.25
CA TYR A 173 -12.65 -23.13 -7.39
C TYR A 173 -12.36 -23.89 -6.08
N THR A 174 -12.75 -23.35 -4.94
CA THR A 174 -12.50 -23.95 -3.61
C THR A 174 -13.75 -24.58 -3.01
N SER A 175 -14.94 -24.18 -3.45
CA SER A 175 -16.23 -24.68 -2.95
C SER A 175 -16.97 -25.59 -3.95
N ASP A 176 -16.58 -25.60 -5.21
CA ASP A 176 -17.33 -26.19 -6.32
C ASP A 176 -17.35 -27.73 -6.33
N ALA A 177 -16.42 -28.35 -5.65
CA ALA A 177 -16.41 -29.83 -5.54
C ALA A 177 -17.55 -30.38 -4.66
N ALA A 178 -18.25 -29.52 -3.90
CA ALA A 178 -19.35 -29.94 -3.03
C ALA A 178 -20.74 -29.61 -3.60
N ASP A 179 -20.83 -28.63 -4.50
CA ASP A 179 -22.12 -28.15 -5.03
C ASP A 179 -22.54 -28.82 -6.35
N GLU A 180 -21.61 -29.48 -7.05
CA GLU A 180 -21.90 -30.15 -8.32
C GLU A 180 -22.43 -31.59 -8.17
N GLU A 181 -22.35 -32.21 -6.99
CA GLU A 181 -22.84 -33.56 -6.77
C GLU A 181 -24.35 -33.68 -6.48
N ASP A 182 -25.07 -32.56 -6.27
CA ASP A 182 -26.51 -32.57 -5.91
C ASP A 182 -27.44 -32.02 -7.01
N SER A 183 -27.03 -31.99 -8.29
CA SER A 183 -27.86 -31.57 -9.41
C SER A 183 -28.14 -32.65 -10.44
#